data_c5a88a3d814a701d78eb28c7c6fb6902
#
_entry.id   c5a88a3d814a701d78eb28c7c6fb6902
#
_cell.length_a   1.000
_cell.length_b   1.000
_cell.length_c   1.000
_cell.angle_alpha   90.00
_cell.angle_beta   90.00
_cell.angle_gamma   90.00
#
_symmetry.space_group_name_H-M   'P 1'
#
loop_
_entity.id
_entity.type
_entity.pdbx_description
1 polymer ?
#
loop_
_entity_poly.entity_id
_entity_poly.type
_entity_poly.pdbx_seq_one_letter_code
_entity_poly.pdbx_strand_id
1 'polypeptide(L)'
;MKNKEIVLKAMNDLFHEKDSSAIERYWQKDYIQHNPTMANGHEGLKKLLTLLDVNFKWEPGIIVEENDIVITHSLVNGWGTVPVIVVDIFRIKEGKIVEHWDVVQEETPPSKAVGGNLMTSFNQKKI
;
A
#
# COMPACT_ATOMS: atom_id res chain seq x y z
N MET A 1 6.10 0.41 -19.11
CA MET A 1 5.13 0.73 -18.06
C MET A 1 5.79 1.69 -17.08
N LYS A 2 5.09 2.77 -16.73
CA LYS A 2 5.62 3.72 -15.75
C LYS A 2 5.65 3.08 -14.37
N ASN A 3 6.57 3.54 -13.52
CA ASN A 3 6.73 2.96 -12.19
C ASN A 3 5.46 3.03 -11.34
N LYS A 4 4.70 4.13 -11.43
CA LYS A 4 3.43 4.21 -10.69
C LYS A 4 2.41 3.18 -11.17
N GLU A 5 2.41 2.85 -12.46
CA GLU A 5 1.53 1.82 -12.99
C GLU A 5 1.93 0.44 -12.48
N ILE A 6 3.23 0.18 -12.36
CA ILE A 6 3.74 -1.06 -11.79
C ILE A 6 3.25 -1.23 -10.35
N VAL A 7 3.35 -0.18 -9.53
CA VAL A 7 2.90 -0.23 -8.14
C VAL A 7 1.39 -0.47 -8.06
N LEU A 8 0.60 0.26 -8.83
CA LEU A 8 -0.85 0.09 -8.82
C LEU A 8 -1.25 -1.32 -9.22
N LYS A 9 -0.62 -1.84 -10.28
CA LYS A 9 -0.91 -3.17 -10.77
C LYS A 9 -0.46 -4.25 -9.78
N ALA A 10 0.72 -4.08 -9.19
CA ALA A 10 1.25 -4.99 -8.19
C ALA A 10 0.30 -5.09 -6.98
N MET A 11 -0.10 -3.94 -6.46
CA MET A 11 -0.99 -3.88 -5.29
C MET A 11 -2.37 -4.46 -5.60
N ASN A 12 -2.92 -4.12 -6.77
CA ASN A 12 -4.22 -4.66 -7.15
C ASN A 12 -4.17 -6.18 -7.34
N ASP A 13 -3.20 -6.67 -8.09
CA ASP A 13 -3.13 -8.10 -8.41
C ASP A 13 -2.91 -8.93 -7.15
N LEU A 14 -2.05 -8.47 -6.24
CA LEU A 14 -1.75 -9.23 -5.04
C LEU A 14 -2.86 -9.13 -4.00
N PHE A 15 -3.33 -7.92 -3.69
CA PHE A 15 -4.19 -7.71 -2.54
C PHE A 15 -5.68 -7.74 -2.88
N HIS A 16 -6.08 -7.33 -4.06
CA HIS A 16 -7.49 -7.34 -4.46
C HIS A 16 -7.84 -8.60 -5.24
N GLU A 17 -7.02 -8.94 -6.23
CA GLU A 17 -7.26 -10.15 -7.04
C GLU A 17 -6.78 -11.42 -6.34
N LYS A 18 -6.00 -11.28 -5.27
CA LYS A 18 -5.45 -12.39 -4.49
C LYS A 18 -4.63 -13.35 -5.33
N ASP A 19 -3.93 -12.80 -6.30
CA ASP A 19 -3.06 -13.54 -7.20
C ASP A 19 -1.66 -13.60 -6.61
N SER A 20 -1.34 -14.69 -5.91
CA SER A 20 -0.04 -14.84 -5.25
C SER A 20 1.13 -14.84 -6.24
N SER A 21 0.88 -15.15 -7.52
CA SER A 21 1.93 -15.10 -8.54
C SER A 21 2.41 -13.68 -8.82
N ALA A 22 1.64 -12.67 -8.39
CA ALA A 22 2.04 -11.27 -8.50
C ALA A 22 3.31 -10.97 -7.71
N ILE A 23 3.57 -11.73 -6.64
CA ILE A 23 4.78 -11.56 -5.83
C ILE A 23 6.01 -11.75 -6.71
N GLU A 24 6.03 -12.82 -7.50
CA GLU A 24 7.16 -13.10 -8.40
C GLU A 24 7.27 -12.05 -9.51
N ARG A 25 6.15 -11.55 -10.02
CA ARG A 25 6.16 -10.62 -11.15
C ARG A 25 6.61 -9.23 -10.77
N TYR A 26 6.21 -8.73 -9.60
CA TYR A 26 6.34 -7.32 -9.26
C TYR A 26 7.28 -7.01 -8.11
N TRP A 27 7.67 -7.99 -7.31
CA TRP A 27 8.60 -7.77 -6.19
C TRP A 27 9.89 -8.56 -6.42
N GLN A 28 11.01 -7.89 -6.16
CA GLN A 28 12.29 -8.59 -6.15
C GLN A 28 12.29 -9.60 -5.00
N LYS A 29 12.93 -10.75 -5.20
CA LYS A 29 12.90 -11.83 -4.23
C LYS A 29 13.34 -11.40 -2.83
N ASP A 30 14.37 -10.58 -2.76
CA ASP A 30 14.96 -10.14 -1.50
C ASP A 30 14.71 -8.64 -1.26
N TYR A 31 13.55 -8.12 -1.68
CA TYR A 31 13.30 -6.70 -1.50
C TYR A 31 13.42 -6.31 -0.03
N ILE A 32 13.84 -5.07 0.22
CA ILE A 32 14.10 -4.56 1.56
C ILE A 32 12.82 -3.95 2.13
N GLN A 33 12.38 -4.45 3.28
CA GLN A 33 11.18 -3.98 3.95
C GLN A 33 11.56 -3.17 5.19
N HIS A 34 11.15 -1.89 5.23
CA HIS A 34 11.43 -1.01 6.36
C HIS A 34 10.28 -0.94 7.36
N ASN A 35 9.13 -1.56 7.08
CA ASN A 35 8.08 -1.65 8.09
C ASN A 35 8.57 -2.62 9.19
N PRO A 36 8.67 -2.15 10.45
CA PRO A 36 9.30 -2.96 11.50
C PRO A 36 8.54 -4.22 11.90
N THR A 37 7.30 -4.37 11.44
CA THR A 37 6.49 -5.54 11.77
C THR A 37 6.50 -6.60 10.66
N MET A 38 7.21 -6.36 9.56
CA MET A 38 7.20 -7.25 8.40
C MET A 38 8.62 -7.71 8.06
N ALA A 39 8.73 -8.96 7.62
CA ALA A 39 10.01 -9.51 7.16
C ALA A 39 10.34 -9.02 5.74
N ASN A 40 11.61 -9.09 5.38
CA ASN A 40 12.07 -8.78 4.02
C ASN A 40 11.58 -9.80 3.00
N GLY A 41 11.52 -9.37 1.75
CA GLY A 41 11.39 -10.24 0.59
C GLY A 41 10.04 -10.93 0.43
N HIS A 42 10.02 -11.92 -0.45
CA HIS A 42 8.81 -12.66 -0.78
C HIS A 42 8.20 -13.36 0.44
N GLU A 43 9.02 -13.83 1.36
CA GLU A 43 8.52 -14.51 2.56
C GLU A 43 7.70 -13.57 3.44
N GLY A 44 8.12 -12.31 3.54
CA GLY A 44 7.36 -11.30 4.28
C GLY A 44 5.99 -11.05 3.67
N LEU A 45 5.92 -10.98 2.33
CA LEU A 45 4.64 -10.80 1.64
C LEU A 45 3.72 -11.99 1.81
N LYS A 46 4.25 -13.20 1.71
CA LYS A 46 3.46 -14.42 1.90
C LYS A 46 2.86 -14.47 3.29
N LYS A 47 3.65 -14.11 4.30
CA LYS A 47 3.17 -14.08 5.67
C LYS A 47 2.11 -13.01 5.86
N LEU A 48 2.31 -11.82 5.28
CA LEU A 48 1.33 -10.73 5.35
C LEU A 48 -0.02 -11.17 4.81
N LEU A 49 -0.05 -11.88 3.69
CA LEU A 49 -1.31 -12.34 3.10
C LEU A 49 -2.11 -13.23 4.04
N THR A 50 -1.45 -13.97 4.93
CA THR A 50 -2.14 -14.82 5.90
C THR A 50 -2.78 -14.04 7.05
N LEU A 51 -2.38 -12.79 7.25
CA LEU A 51 -2.83 -11.96 8.35
C LEU A 51 -3.93 -10.97 7.96
N LEU A 52 -4.17 -10.80 6.67
CA LEU A 52 -5.14 -9.83 6.20
C LEU A 52 -6.57 -10.37 6.30
N ASP A 53 -7.50 -9.47 6.62
CA ASP A 53 -8.92 -9.78 6.62
C ASP A 53 -9.37 -10.12 5.20
N VAL A 54 -10.38 -10.99 5.08
CA VAL A 54 -10.97 -11.37 3.79
C VAL A 54 -11.50 -10.14 3.04
N ASN A 55 -11.90 -9.10 3.78
CA ASN A 55 -12.42 -7.86 3.21
C ASN A 55 -11.35 -6.77 3.10
N PHE A 56 -10.07 -7.15 3.11
CA PHE A 56 -8.97 -6.19 2.97
C PHE A 56 -9.19 -5.32 1.74
N LYS A 57 -8.98 -4.02 1.91
CA LYS A 57 -9.13 -3.06 0.83
C LYS A 57 -8.07 -1.97 0.96
N TRP A 58 -7.34 -1.74 -0.12
CA TRP A 58 -6.35 -0.68 -0.24
C TRP A 58 -6.88 0.32 -1.27
N GLU A 59 -7.09 1.55 -0.83
CA GLU A 59 -7.67 2.60 -1.68
C GLU A 59 -6.73 3.80 -1.74
N PRO A 60 -5.90 3.89 -2.78
CA PRO A 60 -5.00 5.03 -2.93
C PRO A 60 -5.76 6.27 -3.41
N GLY A 61 -5.40 7.42 -2.84
CA GLY A 61 -5.92 8.72 -3.27
C GLY A 61 -4.84 9.49 -4.02
N ILE A 62 -3.78 9.86 -3.33
CA ILE A 62 -2.65 10.60 -3.91
C ILE A 62 -1.58 9.60 -4.32
N ILE A 63 -1.11 9.72 -5.55
CA ILE A 63 -0.04 8.89 -6.09
C ILE A 63 0.93 9.81 -6.80
N VAL A 64 2.21 9.78 -6.41
CA VAL A 64 3.25 10.58 -7.05
C VAL A 64 4.42 9.70 -7.42
N GLU A 65 5.08 10.05 -8.50
CA GLU A 65 6.25 9.33 -9.00
C GLU A 65 7.36 10.34 -9.27
N GLU A 66 8.55 10.05 -8.79
CA GLU A 66 9.74 10.83 -9.11
C GLU A 66 10.93 9.89 -9.19
N ASN A 67 11.59 9.86 -10.34
CA ASN A 67 12.71 8.96 -10.60
C ASN A 67 12.30 7.49 -10.35
N ASP A 68 12.99 6.79 -9.44
CA ASP A 68 12.70 5.40 -9.12
C ASP A 68 11.76 5.24 -7.91
N ILE A 69 11.19 6.35 -7.42
CA ILE A 69 10.33 6.35 -6.24
C ILE A 69 8.87 6.57 -6.63
N VAL A 70 7.98 5.79 -6.02
CA VAL A 70 6.54 6.00 -6.09
C VAL A 70 6.02 6.10 -4.66
N ILE A 71 5.20 7.12 -4.41
CA ILE A 71 4.58 7.33 -3.09
C ILE A 71 3.07 7.30 -3.27
N THR A 72 2.40 6.54 -2.40
CA THR A 72 0.94 6.50 -2.35
C THR A 72 0.46 6.91 -0.96
N HIS A 73 -0.67 7.60 -0.93
CA HIS A 73 -1.37 7.98 0.29
C HIS A 73 -2.75 7.32 0.21
N SER A 74 -3.04 6.39 1.11
CA SER A 74 -4.16 5.46 0.94
C SER A 74 -4.95 5.26 2.21
N LEU A 75 -6.22 4.88 2.03
CA LEU A 75 -7.04 4.33 3.11
C LEU A 75 -6.95 2.80 3.03
N VAL A 76 -6.66 2.16 4.15
CA VAL A 76 -6.54 0.70 4.22
C VAL A 76 -7.50 0.17 5.27
N ASN A 77 -8.35 -0.77 4.85
CA ASN A 77 -9.26 -1.51 5.72
C ASN A 77 -8.86 -2.98 5.71
N GLY A 78 -9.02 -3.65 6.85
CA GLY A 78 -8.73 -5.08 6.93
C GLY A 78 -7.30 -5.42 7.32
N TRP A 79 -6.50 -4.43 7.68
CA TRP A 79 -5.16 -4.63 8.22
C TRP A 79 -5.16 -4.14 9.66
N GLY A 80 -5.60 -5.00 10.57
CA GLY A 80 -5.85 -4.65 11.95
C GLY A 80 -7.33 -4.41 12.20
N THR A 81 -7.67 -3.86 13.36
CA THR A 81 -9.06 -3.75 13.83
C THR A 81 -9.75 -2.47 13.42
N VAL A 82 -8.99 -1.45 13.01
CA VAL A 82 -9.55 -0.15 12.62
C VAL A 82 -8.96 0.27 11.28
N PRO A 83 -9.68 1.13 10.51
CA PRO A 83 -9.14 1.69 9.28
C PRO A 83 -7.89 2.52 9.56
N VAL A 84 -6.91 2.47 8.67
CA VAL A 84 -5.67 3.24 8.80
C VAL A 84 -5.39 4.02 7.52
N ILE A 85 -4.68 5.12 7.70
CA ILE A 85 -4.13 5.90 6.60
C ILE A 85 -2.67 5.48 6.46
N VAL A 86 -2.26 5.14 5.26
CA VAL A 86 -0.90 4.66 5.02
C VAL A 86 -0.23 5.48 3.94
N VAL A 87 0.96 5.96 4.24
CA VAL A 87 1.88 6.49 3.22
C VAL A 87 2.85 5.37 2.90
N ASP A 88 2.78 4.87 1.68
CA ASP A 88 3.71 3.85 1.19
C ASP A 88 4.72 4.50 0.26
N ILE A 89 5.98 4.15 0.43
CA ILE A 89 7.07 4.59 -0.44
C ILE A 89 7.70 3.35 -1.04
N PHE A 90 7.72 3.30 -2.37
CA PHE A 90 8.27 2.16 -3.12
C PHE A 90 9.46 2.62 -3.95
N ARG A 91 10.54 1.84 -3.94
CA ARG A 91 11.62 2.01 -4.91
C ARG A 91 11.49 0.93 -5.95
N ILE A 92 11.52 1.32 -7.23
CA ILE A 92 11.36 0.39 -8.34
C ILE A 92 12.64 0.39 -9.18
N LYS A 93 13.13 -0.81 -9.52
CA LYS A 93 14.24 -0.99 -10.45
C LYS A 93 13.91 -2.12 -11.41
N GLU A 94 14.11 -1.85 -12.69
CA GLU A 94 13.90 -2.85 -13.75
C GLU A 94 12.52 -3.52 -13.66
N GLY A 95 11.50 -2.71 -13.39
CA GLY A 95 10.13 -3.18 -13.37
C GLY A 95 9.71 -3.91 -12.11
N LYS A 96 10.54 -3.91 -11.06
CA LYS A 96 10.23 -4.60 -9.81
C LYS A 96 10.42 -3.70 -8.60
N ILE A 97 9.61 -3.93 -7.58
CA ILE A 97 9.73 -3.26 -6.29
C ILE A 97 10.92 -3.87 -5.56
N VAL A 98 11.89 -3.03 -5.21
CA VAL A 98 13.14 -3.48 -4.56
C VAL A 98 13.26 -3.01 -3.12
N GLU A 99 12.43 -2.02 -2.72
CA GLU A 99 12.50 -1.45 -1.38
C GLU A 99 11.19 -0.78 -1.05
N HIS A 100 10.79 -0.85 0.24
CA HIS A 100 9.51 -0.30 0.68
C HIS A 100 9.64 0.29 2.08
N TRP A 101 9.04 1.47 2.27
CA TRP A 101 8.84 2.12 3.57
C TRP A 101 7.37 2.46 3.72
N ASP A 102 6.90 2.59 4.95
CA ASP A 102 5.56 3.12 5.17
C ASP A 102 5.46 3.90 6.48
N VAL A 103 4.40 4.70 6.55
CA VAL A 103 3.99 5.42 7.77
C VAL A 103 2.50 5.17 7.91
N VAL A 104 2.08 4.71 9.09
CA VAL A 104 0.72 4.29 9.35
C VAL A 104 0.11 5.14 10.47
N GLN A 105 -1.12 5.62 10.24
CA GLN A 105 -1.87 6.38 11.24
C GLN A 105 -3.32 5.90 11.24
N GLU A 106 -3.92 5.76 12.41
CA GLU A 106 -5.34 5.40 12.48
C GLU A 106 -6.19 6.51 11.90
N GLU A 107 -7.26 6.13 11.20
CA GLU A 107 -8.18 7.11 10.61
C GLU A 107 -9.03 7.78 11.70
N THR A 108 -9.13 9.11 11.63
CA THR A 108 -10.08 9.90 12.42
C THR A 108 -11.17 10.35 11.46
N PRO A 109 -12.45 10.01 11.71
CA PRO A 109 -13.53 10.45 10.81
C PRO A 109 -13.74 11.95 10.90
N PRO A 110 -14.28 12.59 9.84
CA PRO A 110 -14.51 14.04 9.83
C PRO A 110 -15.30 14.56 11.03
N SER A 111 -16.26 13.79 11.53
CA SER A 111 -17.08 14.18 12.67
C SER A 111 -16.27 14.36 13.95
N LYS A 112 -15.08 13.75 14.03
CA LYS A 112 -14.21 13.84 15.21
C LYS A 112 -12.94 14.64 14.95
N ALA A 113 -12.72 15.04 13.71
CA ALA A 113 -11.55 15.83 13.35
C ALA A 113 -11.82 17.31 13.65
N VAL A 114 -10.83 17.99 14.21
CA VAL A 114 -10.96 19.40 14.58
C VAL A 114 -11.36 20.26 13.38
N GLY A 115 -10.74 20.02 12.22
CA GLY A 115 -11.07 20.76 11.00
C GLY A 115 -12.24 20.20 10.22
N GLY A 116 -12.79 19.05 10.61
CA GLY A 116 -13.93 18.44 9.93
C GLY A 116 -13.61 17.86 8.56
N ASN A 117 -12.34 17.61 8.24
CA ASN A 117 -11.93 17.14 6.92
C ASN A 117 -11.60 15.64 6.92
N LEU A 118 -11.80 15.01 5.76
CA LEU A 118 -11.34 13.64 5.53
C LEU A 118 -9.81 13.61 5.50
N MET A 119 -9.25 12.50 5.96
CA MET A 119 -7.80 12.31 5.94
C MET A 119 -7.28 11.88 4.57
N THR A 120 -8.16 11.48 3.65
CA THR A 120 -7.78 11.02 2.31
C THR A 120 -8.44 11.89 1.25
N SER A 121 -7.75 12.05 0.09
CA SER A 121 -8.22 12.93 -0.96
C SER A 121 -9.35 12.33 -1.80
N PHE A 122 -9.33 11.01 -2.03
CA PHE A 122 -10.29 10.40 -2.96
C PHE A 122 -11.73 10.45 -2.44
N ASN A 123 -11.92 10.37 -1.13
CA ASN A 123 -13.26 10.44 -0.54
C ASN A 123 -13.89 11.81 -0.68
N GLN A 124 -13.08 12.86 -0.75
CA GLN A 124 -13.56 14.22 -0.92
C GLN A 124 -14.20 14.44 -2.28
N LYS A 125 -13.81 13.64 -3.29
CA LYS A 125 -14.37 13.74 -4.64
C LYS A 125 -15.76 13.16 -4.75
N LYS A 126 -16.20 12.42 -3.76
CA LYS A 126 -17.52 11.76 -3.75
C LYS A 126 -18.58 12.61 -3.06
N ILE A 127 -18.16 13.69 -2.47
CA ILE A 127 -19.04 14.65 -1.82
C ILE A 127 -19.46 15.70 -2.83
#